data_b0d8734b3200d400a58585f176a6aad6
#
_entry.id   b0d8734b3200d400a58585f176a6aad6
#
_cell.length_a   1.000
_cell.length_b   1.000
_cell.length_c   1.000
_cell.angle_alpha   90.00
_cell.angle_beta   90.00
_cell.angle_gamma   90.00
#
_symmetry.space_group_name_H-M   'P 1'
#
loop_
_entity.id
_entity.type
_entity.pdbx_description
1 polymer ?
#
loop_
_entity_poly.entity_id
_entity_poly.type
_entity_poly.pdbx_seq_one_letter_code
_entity_poly.pdbx_strand_id
1 'polypeptide(L)'
;MLSLPYLMRPSLHLPTMTEDLSNIHLSKAEFQEYGYRLVDWLAEYFDNVDQYQVLPSIEPGDIRNMLPVSAPERAETMDEIIDDLDRVVMPGVAHWQHPGWYAFFPSGASPVSALGEFVAAGLATQGMMWSTAPAATEIENTVLDWLVDLLGLPSSWRLDEGPGGGVIQMSASDSTHLSLAVARHQFELSGADANSLVAYGSSQAHSSIEKGARIAGFKHIRSVPVTQTFGIDTDAFVRIVRDDIDSGLIPAWVCSAVGTTNTTAMDPIRAIAAIASENGMWHHADAAYAGSAMICPEFRELQDGVELVDSYTFNPHKWLLTNFDCSVFWVADRSKLIETLSILPPYLRNETEGNPAAIDYRDWHVPLGRRFRALKLWFVLRSYGAENLRTFIRSHVAWAEALESRIINDSRLELAAPRTLALVCFRHTDGNDATRELADAINASGSAYVTPSVTDDVAYIRVSIGSTWTEQRHVEDLWDLIDSNAGLK
;
A
#
# COMPACT_ATOMS: atom_id res chain seq x y z
N MET A 1 8.78 62.00 -18.60
CA MET A 1 9.66 61.21 -19.44
C MET A 1 10.98 61.04 -18.69
N LEU A 2 11.15 59.92 -18.01
CA LEU A 2 12.42 59.52 -17.39
C LEU A 2 12.79 58.14 -17.98
N SER A 3 13.81 58.15 -18.83
CA SER A 3 14.36 56.96 -19.50
C SER A 3 15.16 56.16 -18.50
N LEU A 4 14.76 54.94 -18.23
CA LEU A 4 15.54 53.94 -17.48
C LEU A 4 16.68 53.41 -18.40
N PRO A 5 17.92 53.31 -17.91
CA PRO A 5 18.99 52.76 -18.70
C PRO A 5 18.83 51.23 -18.84
N TYR A 6 18.99 50.76 -20.07
CA TYR A 6 19.07 49.35 -20.44
C TYR A 6 20.32 48.75 -19.77
N LEU A 7 20.12 47.93 -18.74
CA LEU A 7 21.18 47.09 -18.20
C LEU A 7 21.49 45.99 -19.23
N MET A 8 22.64 46.11 -19.90
CA MET A 8 23.22 45.01 -20.69
C MET A 8 23.35 43.76 -19.82
N ARG A 9 22.62 42.70 -20.14
CA ARG A 9 22.90 41.39 -19.57
C ARG A 9 24.26 40.93 -20.07
N PRO A 10 25.14 40.40 -19.19
CA PRO A 10 26.37 39.79 -19.67
C PRO A 10 26.00 38.63 -20.59
N SER A 11 26.62 38.62 -21.78
CA SER A 11 26.52 37.48 -22.70
C SER A 11 27.08 36.25 -22.00
N LEU A 12 26.24 35.29 -21.66
CA LEU A 12 26.67 33.96 -21.28
C LEU A 12 27.44 33.39 -22.49
N HIS A 13 28.74 33.39 -22.43
CA HIS A 13 29.55 32.54 -23.30
C HIS A 13 29.28 31.10 -22.88
N LEU A 14 28.33 30.48 -23.53
CA LEU A 14 28.24 29.03 -23.52
C LEU A 14 29.46 28.50 -24.27
N PRO A 15 30.26 27.64 -23.65
CA PRO A 15 31.35 26.96 -24.36
C PRO A 15 30.73 26.27 -25.58
N THR A 16 31.37 26.36 -26.73
CA THR A 16 31.02 25.59 -27.91
C THR A 16 31.29 24.12 -27.60
N MET A 17 30.30 23.42 -27.03
CA MET A 17 30.37 21.98 -26.83
C MET A 17 30.26 21.30 -28.18
N THR A 18 31.37 20.92 -28.74
CA THR A 18 31.51 19.97 -29.83
C THR A 18 31.78 18.54 -29.31
N GLU A 19 31.41 18.27 -28.06
CA GLU A 19 31.46 16.91 -27.54
C GLU A 19 30.32 16.10 -28.15
N ASP A 20 30.70 15.01 -28.77
CA ASP A 20 29.78 14.05 -29.36
C ASP A 20 28.93 13.40 -28.26
N LEU A 21 27.69 13.88 -28.11
CA LEU A 21 26.75 13.40 -27.08
C LEU A 21 26.44 11.89 -27.22
N SER A 22 26.81 11.26 -28.34
CA SER A 22 26.65 9.81 -28.54
C SER A 22 27.43 8.97 -27.51
N ASN A 23 28.46 9.55 -26.86
CA ASN A 23 29.30 8.87 -25.87
C ASN A 23 28.83 9.04 -24.42
N ILE A 24 27.72 9.76 -24.18
CA ILE A 24 27.18 9.94 -22.81
C ILE A 24 26.37 8.72 -22.36
N HIS A 25 25.79 7.98 -23.30
CA HIS A 25 24.92 6.85 -23.01
C HIS A 25 25.67 5.53 -23.12
N LEU A 26 25.26 4.56 -22.32
CA LEU A 26 25.72 3.17 -22.50
C LEU A 26 25.40 2.66 -23.91
N SER A 27 26.38 2.04 -24.55
CA SER A 27 26.13 1.27 -25.77
C SER A 27 25.20 0.08 -25.48
N LYS A 28 24.64 -0.51 -26.53
CA LYS A 28 23.84 -1.73 -26.42
C LYS A 28 24.60 -2.86 -25.71
N ALA A 29 25.91 -3.02 -26.00
CA ALA A 29 26.73 -4.07 -25.41
C ALA A 29 26.95 -3.84 -23.91
N GLU A 30 27.30 -2.63 -23.52
CA GLU A 30 27.48 -2.22 -22.11
C GLU A 30 26.15 -2.34 -21.34
N PHE A 31 25.03 -1.89 -21.90
CA PHE A 31 23.72 -2.05 -21.26
C PHE A 31 23.37 -3.52 -21.02
N GLN A 32 23.69 -4.41 -21.99
CA GLN A 32 23.46 -5.84 -21.81
C GLN A 32 24.40 -6.45 -20.74
N GLU A 33 25.67 -6.09 -20.74
CA GLU A 33 26.66 -6.57 -19.80
C GLU A 33 26.29 -6.21 -18.36
N TYR A 34 26.08 -4.92 -18.09
CA TYR A 34 25.70 -4.45 -16.76
C TYR A 34 24.30 -4.91 -16.34
N GLY A 35 23.37 -5.01 -17.30
CA GLY A 35 22.03 -5.55 -17.05
C GLY A 35 22.09 -7.01 -16.60
N TYR A 36 22.90 -7.85 -17.22
CA TYR A 36 23.08 -9.24 -16.79
C TYR A 36 23.72 -9.32 -15.40
N ARG A 37 24.73 -8.53 -15.10
CA ARG A 37 25.36 -8.46 -13.78
C ARG A 37 24.37 -8.08 -12.68
N LEU A 38 23.51 -7.09 -12.94
CA LEU A 38 22.48 -6.69 -11.97
C LEU A 38 21.38 -7.73 -11.80
N VAL A 39 21.03 -8.47 -12.85
CA VAL A 39 20.11 -9.60 -12.77
C VAL A 39 20.72 -10.74 -11.95
N ASP A 40 22.00 -11.08 -12.20
CA ASP A 40 22.73 -12.10 -11.46
C ASP A 40 22.85 -11.71 -9.97
N TRP A 41 23.17 -10.43 -9.69
CA TRP A 41 23.25 -9.90 -8.33
C TRP A 41 21.92 -10.00 -7.58
N LEU A 42 20.79 -9.64 -8.23
CA LEU A 42 19.46 -9.79 -7.65
C LEU A 42 19.04 -11.25 -7.45
N ALA A 43 19.39 -12.13 -8.39
CA ALA A 43 19.12 -13.55 -8.28
C ALA A 43 19.85 -14.16 -7.07
N GLU A 44 21.13 -13.81 -6.87
CA GLU A 44 21.93 -14.20 -5.71
C GLU A 44 21.33 -13.64 -4.41
N TYR A 45 20.88 -12.38 -4.41
CA TYR A 45 20.19 -11.80 -3.27
C TYR A 45 18.92 -12.57 -2.90
N PHE A 46 18.09 -12.92 -3.88
CA PHE A 46 16.85 -13.67 -3.61
C PHE A 46 17.13 -15.08 -3.10
N ASP A 47 18.16 -15.74 -3.60
CA ASP A 47 18.52 -17.11 -3.21
C ASP A 47 19.10 -17.16 -1.79
N ASN A 48 19.74 -16.08 -1.34
CA ASN A 48 20.45 -16.00 -0.07
C ASN A 48 19.83 -15.02 0.94
N VAL A 49 18.60 -14.53 0.70
CA VAL A 49 17.99 -13.50 1.55
C VAL A 49 17.82 -13.94 3.02
N ASP A 50 17.68 -15.22 3.28
CA ASP A 50 17.59 -15.81 4.63
C ASP A 50 18.94 -15.89 5.38
N GLN A 51 20.05 -15.62 4.71
CA GLN A 51 21.39 -15.57 5.32
C GLN A 51 21.76 -14.20 5.89
N TYR A 52 21.01 -13.16 5.55
CA TYR A 52 21.19 -11.83 6.11
C TYR A 52 20.51 -11.71 7.47
N GLN A 53 20.95 -10.74 8.27
CA GLN A 53 20.14 -10.30 9.42
C GLN A 53 18.90 -9.54 8.91
N VAL A 54 17.75 -9.76 9.54
CA VAL A 54 16.50 -9.11 9.10
C VAL A 54 16.62 -7.58 9.14
N LEU A 55 17.26 -7.04 10.17
CA LEU A 55 17.54 -5.61 10.32
C LEU A 55 19.04 -5.32 10.22
N PRO A 56 19.42 -4.19 9.63
CA PRO A 56 20.81 -3.78 9.58
C PRO A 56 21.32 -3.35 10.96
N SER A 57 22.61 -3.56 11.21
CA SER A 57 23.30 -3.11 12.43
C SER A 57 24.09 -1.82 12.13
N ILE A 58 23.37 -0.71 11.87
CA ILE A 58 23.96 0.60 11.55
C ILE A 58 23.33 1.70 12.41
N GLU A 59 24.08 2.80 12.58
CA GLU A 59 23.61 3.99 13.26
C GLU A 59 23.20 5.09 12.25
N PRO A 60 22.30 6.02 12.65
CA PRO A 60 21.95 7.15 11.80
C PRO A 60 23.16 7.98 11.36
N GLY A 61 23.40 8.02 10.07
CA GLY A 61 24.54 8.74 9.46
C GLY A 61 25.61 7.83 8.86
N ASP A 62 25.66 6.55 9.21
CA ASP A 62 26.71 5.63 8.72
C ASP A 62 26.72 5.54 7.20
N ILE A 63 25.58 5.28 6.58
CA ILE A 63 25.49 5.25 5.10
C ILE A 63 25.86 6.60 4.48
N ARG A 64 25.39 7.70 5.07
CA ARG A 64 25.74 9.04 4.57
C ARG A 64 27.24 9.31 4.61
N ASN A 65 27.94 8.80 5.62
CA ASN A 65 29.39 8.95 5.77
C ASN A 65 30.20 8.12 4.76
N MET A 66 29.57 7.09 4.16
CA MET A 66 30.17 6.30 3.07
C MET A 66 30.03 6.98 1.71
N LEU A 67 29.13 7.95 1.58
CA LEU A 67 28.83 8.64 0.32
C LEU A 67 29.72 9.90 0.17
N PRO A 68 30.06 10.29 -1.08
CA PRO A 68 30.73 11.56 -1.35
C PRO A 68 29.94 12.76 -0.81
N VAL A 69 30.63 13.80 -0.36
CA VAL A 69 30.01 15.04 0.16
C VAL A 69 29.29 15.83 -0.94
N SER A 70 29.73 15.70 -2.19
CA SER A 70 29.16 16.36 -3.37
C SER A 70 29.00 15.39 -4.52
N ALA A 71 28.09 15.72 -5.46
CA ALA A 71 27.97 14.95 -6.69
C ALA A 71 29.30 14.93 -7.46
N PRO A 72 29.64 13.82 -8.13
CA PRO A 72 30.86 13.71 -8.90
C PRO A 72 30.82 14.68 -10.11
N GLU A 73 31.91 15.44 -10.28
CA GLU A 73 32.10 16.32 -11.46
C GLU A 73 32.45 15.52 -12.72
N ARG A 74 32.99 14.33 -12.55
CA ARG A 74 33.33 13.41 -13.65
C ARG A 74 32.54 12.12 -13.47
N ALA A 75 32.17 11.49 -14.58
CA ALA A 75 31.51 10.21 -14.54
C ALA A 75 32.39 9.16 -13.83
N GLU A 76 31.75 8.38 -12.98
CA GLU A 76 32.28 7.14 -12.40
C GLU A 76 31.92 5.96 -13.29
N THR A 77 32.66 4.89 -13.19
CA THR A 77 32.37 3.69 -14.00
C THR A 77 31.17 2.93 -13.45
N MET A 78 30.45 2.22 -14.31
CA MET A 78 29.37 1.32 -13.86
C MET A 78 29.87 0.21 -12.95
N ASP A 79 31.15 -0.23 -13.11
CA ASP A 79 31.76 -1.20 -12.21
C ASP A 79 31.83 -0.67 -10.78
N GLU A 80 32.32 0.55 -10.57
CA GLU A 80 32.39 1.20 -9.28
C GLU A 80 30.98 1.38 -8.65
N ILE A 81 30.00 1.76 -9.46
CA ILE A 81 28.61 1.94 -9.00
C ILE A 81 27.97 0.60 -8.59
N ILE A 82 28.25 -0.48 -9.35
CA ILE A 82 27.73 -1.82 -9.01
C ILE A 82 28.41 -2.37 -7.74
N ASP A 83 29.73 -2.16 -7.59
CA ASP A 83 30.46 -2.58 -6.40
C ASP A 83 29.96 -1.83 -5.14
N ASP A 84 29.48 -0.60 -5.28
CA ASP A 84 28.88 0.18 -4.20
C ASP A 84 27.53 -0.40 -3.72
N LEU A 85 26.86 -1.28 -4.46
CA LEU A 85 25.69 -1.99 -3.95
C LEU A 85 26.06 -2.81 -2.70
N ASP A 86 27.13 -3.55 -2.76
CA ASP A 86 27.57 -4.38 -1.61
C ASP A 86 28.26 -3.56 -0.53
N ARG A 87 29.02 -2.53 -0.93
CA ARG A 87 29.81 -1.71 0.00
C ARG A 87 28.99 -0.67 0.74
N VAL A 88 28.03 -0.03 0.09
CA VAL A 88 27.29 1.13 0.61
C VAL A 88 25.82 0.81 0.84
N VAL A 89 25.15 0.13 -0.12
CA VAL A 89 23.70 -0.06 -0.05
C VAL A 89 23.35 -1.21 0.90
N MET A 90 23.92 -2.40 0.69
CA MET A 90 23.57 -3.61 1.44
C MET A 90 23.74 -3.48 2.96
N PRO A 91 24.80 -2.82 3.50
CA PRO A 91 24.92 -2.66 4.95
C PRO A 91 23.77 -1.90 5.61
N GLY A 92 23.03 -1.08 4.85
CA GLY A 92 21.89 -0.28 5.34
C GLY A 92 20.51 -0.83 4.98
N VAL A 93 20.44 -1.99 4.32
CA VAL A 93 19.15 -2.56 3.91
C VAL A 93 18.49 -3.27 5.09
N ALA A 94 17.27 -2.85 5.45
CA ALA A 94 16.36 -3.69 6.21
C ALA A 94 15.70 -4.67 5.25
N HIS A 95 15.91 -5.96 5.44
CA HIS A 95 15.53 -7.00 4.47
C HIS A 95 14.05 -7.35 4.57
N TRP A 96 13.17 -6.49 4.01
CA TRP A 96 11.72 -6.72 3.94
C TRP A 96 11.35 -8.02 3.24
N GLN A 97 12.24 -8.56 2.41
CA GLN A 97 12.04 -9.84 1.73
C GLN A 97 12.55 -11.03 2.54
N HIS A 98 13.19 -10.79 3.69
CA HIS A 98 13.64 -11.89 4.56
C HIS A 98 12.45 -12.75 5.02
N PRO A 99 12.55 -14.10 4.98
CA PRO A 99 11.44 -14.98 5.38
C PRO A 99 11.04 -14.83 6.85
N GLY A 100 11.94 -14.35 7.71
CA GLY A 100 11.68 -13.97 9.11
C GLY A 100 11.15 -12.55 9.32
N TRP A 101 10.77 -11.84 8.26
CA TRP A 101 10.12 -10.53 8.39
C TRP A 101 8.62 -10.70 8.69
N TYR A 102 8.24 -10.58 9.94
CA TYR A 102 6.86 -10.67 10.44
C TYR A 102 6.31 -9.33 10.93
N ALA A 103 7.09 -8.27 10.81
CA ALA A 103 6.71 -6.93 11.28
C ALA A 103 5.81 -6.21 10.28
N PHE A 104 5.02 -5.26 10.79
CA PHE A 104 4.05 -4.46 10.02
C PHE A 104 3.05 -5.33 9.24
N PHE A 105 2.91 -5.09 7.94
CA PHE A 105 2.37 -6.00 6.93
C PHE A 105 3.45 -6.24 5.88
N PRO A 106 3.42 -7.35 5.14
CA PRO A 106 4.42 -7.63 4.15
C PRO A 106 4.50 -6.53 3.09
N SER A 107 5.70 -6.31 2.54
CA SER A 107 5.91 -5.58 1.30
C SER A 107 6.27 -6.61 0.25
N GLY A 108 5.24 -7.14 -0.42
CA GLY A 108 5.42 -8.22 -1.37
C GLY A 108 6.32 -7.78 -2.52
N ALA A 109 7.29 -8.62 -2.87
CA ALA A 109 8.03 -8.50 -4.11
C ALA A 109 8.31 -9.91 -4.62
N SER A 110 8.32 -10.07 -5.92
CA SER A 110 8.70 -11.33 -6.55
C SER A 110 9.63 -11.08 -7.71
N PRO A 111 10.47 -12.04 -8.11
CA PRO A 111 11.29 -11.91 -9.31
C PRO A 111 10.46 -11.53 -10.55
N VAL A 112 9.27 -12.10 -10.68
CA VAL A 112 8.32 -11.80 -11.77
C VAL A 112 7.88 -10.34 -11.74
N SER A 113 7.55 -9.82 -10.57
CA SER A 113 7.16 -8.42 -10.39
C SER A 113 8.33 -7.48 -10.69
N ALA A 114 9.54 -7.81 -10.22
CA ALA A 114 10.76 -7.04 -10.48
C ALA A 114 11.08 -6.94 -11.98
N LEU A 115 10.93 -8.04 -12.73
CA LEU A 115 11.09 -8.02 -14.19
C LEU A 115 10.05 -7.13 -14.89
N GLY A 116 8.79 -7.16 -14.44
CA GLY A 116 7.75 -6.26 -14.94
C GLY A 116 8.07 -4.78 -14.70
N GLU A 117 8.61 -4.46 -13.52
CA GLU A 117 9.04 -3.11 -13.16
C GLU A 117 10.26 -2.67 -13.99
N PHE A 118 11.24 -3.56 -14.21
CA PHE A 118 12.40 -3.28 -15.04
C PHE A 118 12.00 -2.88 -16.47
N VAL A 119 11.07 -3.63 -17.07
CA VAL A 119 10.55 -3.29 -18.40
C VAL A 119 9.79 -1.97 -18.37
N ALA A 120 8.94 -1.73 -17.37
CA ALA A 120 8.20 -0.49 -17.23
C ALA A 120 9.12 0.74 -17.08
N ALA A 121 10.21 0.61 -16.33
CA ALA A 121 11.22 1.64 -16.16
C ALA A 121 11.96 1.93 -17.48
N GLY A 122 12.33 0.88 -18.24
CA GLY A 122 13.01 1.01 -19.53
C GLY A 122 12.13 1.65 -20.61
N LEU A 123 10.82 1.35 -20.64
CA LEU A 123 9.88 1.98 -21.58
C LEU A 123 9.62 3.45 -21.24
N ALA A 124 9.73 3.84 -19.97
CA ALA A 124 9.53 5.21 -19.47
C ALA A 124 8.19 5.86 -19.92
N THR A 125 7.16 5.05 -20.14
CA THR A 125 5.86 5.49 -20.65
C THR A 125 5.13 6.31 -19.60
N GLN A 126 4.54 7.45 -20.02
CA GLN A 126 3.70 8.32 -19.19
C GLN A 126 2.22 7.94 -19.35
N GLY A 127 1.67 7.23 -18.34
CA GLY A 127 0.32 6.66 -18.36
C GLY A 127 -0.81 7.65 -18.04
N MET A 128 -0.67 8.93 -18.34
CA MET A 128 -1.65 9.96 -17.98
C MET A 128 -2.87 9.98 -18.91
N MET A 129 -2.70 9.68 -20.18
CA MET A 129 -3.77 9.70 -21.19
C MET A 129 -3.65 8.47 -22.09
N TRP A 130 -4.79 8.01 -22.61
CA TRP A 130 -4.80 6.90 -23.57
C TRP A 130 -3.95 7.22 -24.82
N SER A 131 -4.07 8.43 -25.36
CA SER A 131 -3.35 8.84 -26.56
C SER A 131 -1.82 8.80 -26.44
N THR A 132 -1.27 8.98 -25.23
CA THR A 132 0.18 8.95 -24.98
C THR A 132 0.68 7.62 -24.45
N ALA A 133 -0.21 6.75 -23.98
CA ALA A 133 0.12 5.47 -23.37
C ALA A 133 -1.01 4.44 -23.52
N PRO A 134 -1.42 4.09 -24.75
CA PRO A 134 -2.58 3.19 -24.94
C PRO A 134 -2.36 1.82 -24.28
N ALA A 135 -1.17 1.22 -24.44
CA ALA A 135 -0.87 -0.07 -23.82
C ALA A 135 -0.93 -0.02 -22.29
N ALA A 136 -0.43 1.06 -21.68
CA ALA A 136 -0.47 1.21 -20.22
C ALA A 136 -1.91 1.33 -19.73
N THR A 137 -2.74 2.11 -20.40
CA THR A 137 -4.15 2.32 -20.05
C THR A 137 -4.96 1.04 -20.21
N GLU A 138 -4.84 0.35 -21.35
CA GLU A 138 -5.66 -0.85 -21.63
C GLU A 138 -5.24 -2.06 -20.81
N ILE A 139 -3.95 -2.21 -20.50
CA ILE A 139 -3.49 -3.25 -19.56
C ILE A 139 -3.98 -2.92 -18.15
N GLU A 140 -3.97 -1.66 -17.71
CA GLU A 140 -4.52 -1.28 -16.41
C GLU A 140 -6.01 -1.62 -16.32
N ASN A 141 -6.82 -1.20 -17.30
CA ASN A 141 -8.24 -1.54 -17.36
C ASN A 141 -8.47 -3.06 -17.26
N THR A 142 -7.71 -3.82 -18.05
CA THR A 142 -7.86 -5.28 -18.12
C THR A 142 -7.52 -5.96 -16.79
N VAL A 143 -6.40 -5.59 -16.15
CA VAL A 143 -6.01 -6.22 -14.88
C VAL A 143 -6.94 -5.83 -13.73
N LEU A 144 -7.51 -4.61 -13.77
CA LEU A 144 -8.47 -4.15 -12.79
C LEU A 144 -9.80 -4.91 -12.92
N ASP A 145 -10.27 -5.15 -14.13
CA ASP A 145 -11.47 -5.96 -14.39
C ASP A 145 -11.26 -7.43 -13.97
N TRP A 146 -10.09 -8.02 -14.24
CA TRP A 146 -9.74 -9.33 -13.73
C TRP A 146 -9.78 -9.41 -12.20
N LEU A 147 -9.32 -8.35 -11.54
CA LEU A 147 -9.32 -8.28 -10.08
C LEU A 147 -10.74 -8.11 -9.50
N VAL A 148 -11.65 -7.40 -10.18
CA VAL A 148 -13.07 -7.38 -9.77
C VAL A 148 -13.61 -8.78 -9.64
N ASP A 149 -13.41 -9.64 -10.65
CA ASP A 149 -13.86 -11.03 -10.62
C ASP A 149 -13.13 -11.88 -9.58
N LEU A 150 -11.79 -11.73 -9.51
CA LEU A 150 -10.96 -12.51 -8.61
C LEU A 150 -11.22 -12.20 -7.14
N LEU A 151 -11.58 -10.98 -6.80
CA LEU A 151 -11.84 -10.53 -5.43
C LEU A 151 -13.34 -10.65 -5.06
N GLY A 152 -14.21 -10.95 -6.03
CA GLY A 152 -15.67 -11.01 -5.83
C GLY A 152 -16.29 -9.65 -5.56
N LEU A 153 -15.75 -8.60 -6.17
CA LEU A 153 -16.33 -7.26 -6.16
C LEU A 153 -17.53 -7.16 -7.11
N PRO A 154 -18.39 -6.13 -6.98
CA PRO A 154 -19.54 -5.97 -7.88
C PRO A 154 -19.13 -5.90 -9.35
N SER A 155 -19.79 -6.64 -10.24
CA SER A 155 -19.51 -6.58 -11.68
C SER A 155 -19.72 -5.18 -12.28
N SER A 156 -20.60 -4.37 -11.67
CA SER A 156 -20.81 -2.96 -12.03
C SER A 156 -19.58 -2.07 -11.82
N TRP A 157 -18.53 -2.59 -11.18
CA TRP A 157 -17.24 -1.91 -11.02
C TRP A 157 -16.25 -2.22 -12.14
N ARG A 158 -16.58 -3.14 -13.02
CA ARG A 158 -15.87 -3.32 -14.28
C ARG A 158 -16.13 -2.13 -15.20
N LEU A 159 -15.16 -1.79 -15.99
CA LEU A 159 -15.20 -0.58 -16.80
C LEU A 159 -16.35 -0.55 -17.82
N ASP A 160 -16.67 -1.71 -18.39
CA ASP A 160 -17.66 -1.89 -19.46
C ASP A 160 -19.04 -2.38 -18.98
N GLU A 161 -19.18 -2.79 -17.71
CA GLU A 161 -20.43 -3.37 -17.19
C GLU A 161 -21.24 -2.43 -16.30
N GLY A 162 -20.70 -1.27 -15.91
CA GLY A 162 -21.40 -0.36 -15.01
C GLY A 162 -20.83 1.06 -14.91
N PRO A 163 -21.36 1.86 -13.98
CA PRO A 163 -20.88 3.22 -13.74
C PRO A 163 -19.55 3.25 -12.97
N GLY A 164 -19.16 2.17 -12.35
CA GLY A 164 -17.94 2.08 -11.55
C GLY A 164 -16.66 2.02 -12.38
N GLY A 165 -15.54 1.87 -11.71
CA GLY A 165 -14.24 1.71 -12.35
C GLY A 165 -13.11 1.78 -11.35
N GLY A 166 -11.94 1.30 -11.76
CA GLY A 166 -10.74 1.25 -10.95
C GLY A 166 -9.57 2.03 -11.51
N VAL A 167 -8.62 2.36 -10.63
CA VAL A 167 -7.34 3.01 -10.97
C VAL A 167 -6.25 2.53 -10.03
N ILE A 168 -5.02 2.39 -10.52
CA ILE A 168 -3.86 2.06 -9.69
C ILE A 168 -3.27 3.34 -9.10
N GLN A 169 -3.30 3.45 -7.77
CA GLN A 169 -2.72 4.51 -6.95
C GLN A 169 -1.32 4.10 -6.43
N MET A 170 -0.62 5.03 -5.78
CA MET A 170 0.66 4.75 -5.10
C MET A 170 0.44 3.98 -3.78
N SER A 171 -0.62 4.32 -3.04
CA SER A 171 -0.91 3.71 -1.74
C SER A 171 -2.40 3.76 -1.41
N ALA A 172 -2.84 2.93 -0.45
CA ALA A 172 -4.18 3.03 0.12
C ALA A 172 -4.40 4.39 0.82
N SER A 173 -3.34 5.05 1.30
CA SER A 173 -3.45 6.41 1.84
C SER A 173 -3.88 7.42 0.79
N ASP A 174 -3.41 7.29 -0.46
CA ASP A 174 -3.87 8.14 -1.57
C ASP A 174 -5.34 7.86 -1.89
N SER A 175 -5.74 6.59 -1.90
CA SER A 175 -7.13 6.18 -2.11
C SER A 175 -8.07 6.75 -1.04
N THR A 176 -7.68 6.64 0.24
CA THR A 176 -8.42 7.20 1.37
C THR A 176 -8.55 8.72 1.26
N HIS A 177 -7.43 9.41 0.98
CA HIS A 177 -7.43 10.86 0.80
C HIS A 177 -8.34 11.28 -0.38
N LEU A 178 -8.26 10.55 -1.48
CA LEU A 178 -9.06 10.83 -2.67
C LEU A 178 -10.55 10.60 -2.42
N SER A 179 -10.93 9.52 -1.75
CA SER A 179 -12.32 9.26 -1.36
C SER A 179 -12.90 10.36 -0.47
N LEU A 180 -12.10 10.88 0.47
CA LEU A 180 -12.47 12.03 1.31
C LEU A 180 -12.64 13.31 0.50
N ALA A 181 -11.74 13.58 -0.47
CA ALA A 181 -11.84 14.75 -1.34
C ALA A 181 -13.07 14.67 -2.23
N VAL A 182 -13.39 13.51 -2.79
CA VAL A 182 -14.60 13.28 -3.59
C VAL A 182 -15.85 13.48 -2.74
N ALA A 183 -15.92 12.88 -1.57
CA ALA A 183 -17.05 13.05 -0.65
C ALA A 183 -17.29 14.53 -0.34
N ARG A 184 -16.25 15.25 0.05
CA ARG A 184 -16.32 16.68 0.33
C ARG A 184 -16.83 17.47 -0.88
N HIS A 185 -16.27 17.23 -2.05
CA HIS A 185 -16.68 17.94 -3.28
C HIS A 185 -18.16 17.70 -3.61
N GLN A 186 -18.67 16.48 -3.48
CA GLN A 186 -20.09 16.17 -3.70
C GLN A 186 -21.00 16.92 -2.72
N PHE A 187 -20.62 17.05 -1.44
CA PHE A 187 -21.35 17.84 -0.46
C PHE A 187 -21.30 19.35 -0.77
N GLU A 188 -20.16 19.89 -1.20
CA GLU A 188 -20.03 21.29 -1.63
C GLU A 188 -20.91 21.59 -2.85
N LEU A 189 -20.98 20.68 -3.83
CA LEU A 189 -21.88 20.81 -5.00
C LEU A 189 -23.36 20.83 -4.60
N SER A 190 -23.74 20.13 -3.54
CA SER A 190 -25.09 20.16 -2.99
C SER A 190 -25.41 21.43 -2.18
N GLY A 191 -24.43 22.32 -1.98
CA GLY A 191 -24.56 23.57 -1.22
C GLY A 191 -24.31 23.42 0.28
N ALA A 192 -23.77 22.30 0.74
CA ALA A 192 -23.43 22.08 2.16
C ALA A 192 -22.24 22.97 2.59
N ASP A 193 -22.26 23.45 3.84
CA ASP A 193 -21.08 24.11 4.42
C ASP A 193 -19.97 23.10 4.68
N ALA A 194 -18.89 23.20 3.93
CA ALA A 194 -17.72 22.35 4.04
C ALA A 194 -17.10 22.32 5.45
N ASN A 195 -17.31 23.36 6.26
CA ASN A 195 -16.81 23.42 7.64
C ASN A 195 -17.64 22.56 8.61
N SER A 196 -18.86 22.18 8.23
CA SER A 196 -19.74 21.34 9.04
C SER A 196 -19.61 19.84 8.74
N LEU A 197 -18.82 19.46 7.74
CA LEU A 197 -18.67 18.07 7.33
C LEU A 197 -17.87 17.26 8.34
N VAL A 198 -18.35 16.02 8.63
CA VAL A 198 -17.73 15.09 9.56
C VAL A 198 -17.26 13.84 8.82
N ALA A 199 -16.02 13.41 9.14
CA ALA A 199 -15.47 12.13 8.71
C ALA A 199 -15.37 11.17 9.92
N TYR A 200 -15.73 9.91 9.72
CA TYR A 200 -15.75 8.87 10.74
C TYR A 200 -14.81 7.72 10.40
N GLY A 201 -14.13 7.18 11.40
CA GLY A 201 -13.32 5.99 11.28
C GLY A 201 -13.18 5.27 12.62
N SER A 202 -12.85 3.98 12.58
CA SER A 202 -12.59 3.19 13.79
C SER A 202 -11.39 3.73 14.56
N SER A 203 -11.40 3.60 15.91
CA SER A 203 -10.22 3.82 16.74
C SER A 203 -9.05 2.88 16.40
N GLN A 204 -9.32 1.78 15.67
CA GLN A 204 -8.33 0.82 15.18
C GLN A 204 -7.97 1.02 13.70
N ALA A 205 -8.57 2.01 13.03
CA ALA A 205 -8.29 2.31 11.63
C ALA A 205 -6.88 2.87 11.42
N HIS A 206 -6.39 2.75 10.20
CA HIS A 206 -5.07 3.27 9.84
C HIS A 206 -5.01 4.80 9.96
N SER A 207 -3.86 5.35 10.38
CA SER A 207 -3.64 6.79 10.55
C SER A 207 -3.82 7.63 9.27
N SER A 208 -3.87 6.99 8.10
CA SER A 208 -4.19 7.65 6.83
C SER A 208 -5.56 8.31 6.83
N ILE A 209 -6.53 7.80 7.62
CA ILE A 209 -7.87 8.38 7.72
C ILE A 209 -7.80 9.78 8.32
N GLU A 210 -7.20 9.92 9.50
CA GLU A 210 -7.06 11.22 10.15
C GLU A 210 -6.21 12.18 9.31
N LYS A 211 -5.09 11.69 8.78
CA LYS A 211 -4.20 12.47 7.92
C LYS A 211 -4.91 12.91 6.62
N GLY A 212 -5.61 11.98 5.96
CA GLY A 212 -6.35 12.24 4.73
C GLY A 212 -7.49 13.24 4.95
N ALA A 213 -8.26 13.08 6.04
CA ALA A 213 -9.35 13.97 6.39
C ALA A 213 -8.86 15.41 6.65
N ARG A 214 -7.73 15.55 7.38
CA ARG A 214 -7.09 16.87 7.58
C ARG A 214 -6.65 17.51 6.26
N ILE A 215 -6.02 16.74 5.36
CA ILE A 215 -5.57 17.22 4.04
C ILE A 215 -6.78 17.60 3.16
N ALA A 216 -7.83 16.78 3.16
CA ALA A 216 -9.07 17.07 2.45
C ALA A 216 -9.86 18.24 3.07
N GLY A 217 -9.43 18.77 4.23
CA GLY A 217 -9.98 19.96 4.87
C GLY A 217 -11.20 19.72 5.76
N PHE A 218 -11.45 18.49 6.19
CA PHE A 218 -12.43 18.18 7.21
C PHE A 218 -12.03 18.82 8.55
N LYS A 219 -12.97 19.51 9.19
CA LYS A 219 -12.77 20.12 10.50
C LYS A 219 -13.17 19.19 11.64
N HIS A 220 -14.07 18.27 11.37
CA HIS A 220 -14.60 17.32 12.34
C HIS A 220 -14.22 15.90 11.92
N ILE A 221 -13.47 15.22 12.78
CA ILE A 221 -13.03 13.84 12.58
C ILE A 221 -13.44 13.08 13.84
N ARG A 222 -14.12 11.96 13.71
CA ARG A 222 -14.60 11.14 14.81
C ARG A 222 -13.92 9.79 14.82
N SER A 223 -13.38 9.46 15.98
CA SER A 223 -12.91 8.09 16.28
C SER A 223 -14.07 7.31 16.87
N VAL A 224 -14.57 6.33 16.13
CA VAL A 224 -15.67 5.46 16.57
C VAL A 224 -15.09 4.34 17.44
N PRO A 225 -15.66 4.10 18.64
CA PRO A 225 -15.28 2.98 19.50
C PRO A 225 -15.44 1.63 18.79
N VAL A 226 -14.70 0.64 19.29
CA VAL A 226 -14.75 -0.73 18.80
C VAL A 226 -15.35 -1.68 19.83
N THR A 227 -15.83 -2.83 19.37
CA THR A 227 -16.27 -3.94 20.21
C THR A 227 -15.09 -4.69 20.82
N GLN A 228 -15.36 -5.71 21.63
CA GLN A 228 -14.33 -6.61 22.16
C GLN A 228 -13.57 -7.39 21.05
N THR A 229 -14.14 -7.49 19.85
CA THR A 229 -13.48 -8.11 18.67
C THR A 229 -12.79 -7.09 17.80
N PHE A 230 -12.62 -5.84 18.25
CA PHE A 230 -11.93 -4.73 17.59
C PHE A 230 -12.57 -4.22 16.28
N GLY A 231 -13.75 -4.69 15.89
CA GLY A 231 -14.56 -4.08 14.83
C GLY A 231 -15.38 -2.91 15.35
N ILE A 232 -15.81 -2.00 14.48
CA ILE A 232 -16.64 -0.83 14.84
C ILE A 232 -17.87 -1.25 15.67
N ASP A 233 -18.08 -0.58 16.81
CA ASP A 233 -19.34 -0.62 17.56
C ASP A 233 -20.39 0.22 16.82
N THR A 234 -21.28 -0.47 16.09
CA THR A 234 -22.32 0.18 15.29
C THR A 234 -23.35 0.94 16.11
N ASP A 235 -23.62 0.49 17.34
CA ASP A 235 -24.53 1.21 18.26
C ASP A 235 -23.89 2.52 18.74
N ALA A 236 -22.59 2.50 19.04
CA ALA A 236 -21.85 3.72 19.34
C ALA A 236 -21.78 4.64 18.13
N PHE A 237 -21.59 4.09 16.94
CA PHE A 237 -21.55 4.87 15.70
C PHE A 237 -22.88 5.60 15.45
N VAL A 238 -24.02 4.94 15.58
CA VAL A 238 -25.35 5.56 15.46
C VAL A 238 -25.52 6.71 16.46
N ARG A 239 -25.08 6.53 17.72
CA ARG A 239 -25.16 7.60 18.73
C ARG A 239 -24.32 8.82 18.34
N ILE A 240 -23.07 8.60 17.94
CA ILE A 240 -22.15 9.67 17.53
C ILE A 240 -22.70 10.45 16.33
N VAL A 241 -23.20 9.74 15.30
CA VAL A 241 -23.82 10.37 14.11
C VAL A 241 -25.02 11.24 14.52
N ARG A 242 -25.88 10.73 15.39
CA ARG A 242 -27.05 11.51 15.88
C ARG A 242 -26.63 12.76 16.65
N ASP A 243 -25.67 12.66 17.54
CA ASP A 243 -25.18 13.78 18.35
C ASP A 243 -24.54 14.87 17.44
N ASP A 244 -23.83 14.46 16.38
CA ASP A 244 -23.28 15.38 15.39
C ASP A 244 -24.39 16.10 14.60
N ILE A 245 -25.43 15.38 14.15
CA ILE A 245 -26.59 15.97 13.47
C ILE A 245 -27.34 16.96 14.38
N ASP A 246 -27.59 16.57 15.63
CA ASP A 246 -28.26 17.44 16.62
C ASP A 246 -27.45 18.69 16.93
N SER A 247 -26.12 18.62 16.71
CA SER A 247 -25.20 19.76 16.85
C SER A 247 -25.09 20.61 15.57
N GLY A 248 -25.83 20.29 14.50
CA GLY A 248 -25.82 20.99 13.23
C GLY A 248 -24.66 20.63 12.32
N LEU A 249 -23.97 19.52 12.59
CA LEU A 249 -22.91 18.96 11.74
C LEU A 249 -23.51 18.01 10.70
N ILE A 250 -22.75 17.76 9.63
CA ILE A 250 -23.18 16.98 8.48
C ILE A 250 -22.30 15.74 8.37
N PRO A 251 -22.82 14.53 8.65
CA PRO A 251 -22.12 13.29 8.37
C PRO A 251 -21.82 13.17 6.88
N ALA A 252 -20.54 13.07 6.49
CA ALA A 252 -20.17 13.15 5.09
C ALA A 252 -19.36 11.94 4.59
N TRP A 253 -18.59 11.29 5.45
CA TRP A 253 -17.72 10.20 5.04
C TRP A 253 -17.48 9.22 6.19
N VAL A 254 -17.46 7.93 5.88
CA VAL A 254 -17.10 6.87 6.82
C VAL A 254 -16.19 5.85 6.18
N CYS A 255 -15.24 5.30 6.96
CA CYS A 255 -14.41 4.18 6.55
C CYS A 255 -14.74 2.91 7.35
N SER A 256 -14.93 1.81 6.62
CA SER A 256 -14.86 0.46 7.17
C SER A 256 -13.52 -0.18 6.87
N ALA A 257 -12.85 -0.72 7.87
CA ALA A 257 -11.63 -1.48 7.68
C ALA A 257 -11.95 -2.96 7.43
N VAL A 258 -11.51 -3.48 6.29
CA VAL A 258 -11.45 -4.92 6.02
C VAL A 258 -10.06 -5.39 6.42
N GLY A 259 -9.90 -5.70 7.71
CA GLY A 259 -8.63 -5.97 8.33
C GLY A 259 -7.92 -4.73 8.88
N THR A 260 -8.25 -4.35 10.12
CA THR A 260 -7.63 -3.21 10.82
C THR A 260 -6.12 -3.38 10.94
N THR A 261 -5.40 -2.27 11.03
CA THR A 261 -3.91 -2.27 11.03
C THR A 261 -3.33 -3.06 12.21
N ASN A 262 -3.91 -2.96 13.40
CA ASN A 262 -3.31 -3.56 14.60
C ASN A 262 -3.66 -5.05 14.76
N THR A 263 -4.91 -5.43 14.50
CA THR A 263 -5.45 -6.76 14.86
C THR A 263 -6.05 -7.53 13.70
N THR A 264 -6.15 -6.93 12.51
CA THR A 264 -6.87 -7.47 11.34
C THR A 264 -8.35 -7.73 11.63
N ALA A 265 -8.94 -6.99 12.57
CA ALA A 265 -10.36 -7.05 12.83
C ALA A 265 -11.16 -6.57 11.60
N MET A 266 -12.33 -7.14 11.39
CA MET A 266 -13.23 -6.81 10.29
C MET A 266 -14.36 -5.92 10.79
N ASP A 267 -14.54 -4.76 10.16
CA ASP A 267 -15.68 -3.91 10.43
C ASP A 267 -16.95 -4.49 9.77
N PRO A 268 -18.12 -4.36 10.39
CA PRO A 268 -19.38 -4.87 9.84
C PRO A 268 -19.89 -3.97 8.70
N ILE A 269 -19.32 -4.12 7.49
CA ILE A 269 -19.56 -3.26 6.32
C ILE A 269 -21.05 -3.03 6.08
N ARG A 270 -21.84 -4.11 6.04
CA ARG A 270 -23.30 -4.04 5.74
C ARG A 270 -24.05 -3.17 6.76
N ALA A 271 -23.73 -3.28 8.04
CA ALA A 271 -24.36 -2.47 9.07
C ALA A 271 -23.94 -0.99 8.96
N ILE A 272 -22.65 -0.74 8.72
CA ILE A 272 -22.12 0.61 8.52
C ILE A 272 -22.71 1.23 7.24
N ALA A 273 -22.84 0.46 6.15
CA ALA A 273 -23.44 0.91 4.90
C ALA A 273 -24.91 1.35 5.07
N ALA A 274 -25.67 0.66 5.93
CA ALA A 274 -27.04 1.08 6.24
C ALA A 274 -27.06 2.48 6.90
N ILE A 275 -26.18 2.71 7.89
CA ILE A 275 -26.08 4.00 8.58
C ILE A 275 -25.57 5.09 7.60
N ALA A 276 -24.57 4.75 6.77
CA ALA A 276 -24.03 5.67 5.78
C ALA A 276 -25.09 6.09 4.75
N SER A 277 -25.85 5.13 4.21
CA SER A 277 -26.92 5.37 3.24
C SER A 277 -28.05 6.23 3.82
N GLU A 278 -28.48 5.95 5.06
CA GLU A 278 -29.51 6.75 5.75
C GLU A 278 -29.14 8.22 5.89
N ASN A 279 -27.84 8.50 6.05
CA ASN A 279 -27.31 9.84 6.29
C ASN A 279 -26.60 10.45 5.06
N GLY A 280 -26.62 9.78 3.91
CA GLY A 280 -26.01 10.26 2.66
C GLY A 280 -24.50 10.37 2.70
N MET A 281 -23.82 9.62 3.57
CA MET A 281 -22.35 9.60 3.67
C MET A 281 -21.72 8.83 2.52
N TRP A 282 -20.54 9.25 2.09
CA TRP A 282 -19.65 8.43 1.29
C TRP A 282 -19.05 7.31 2.16
N HIS A 283 -19.23 6.07 1.75
CA HIS A 283 -18.68 4.91 2.45
C HIS A 283 -17.47 4.35 1.72
N HIS A 284 -16.30 4.42 2.33
CA HIS A 284 -15.04 3.87 1.84
C HIS A 284 -14.68 2.57 2.57
N ALA A 285 -14.33 1.52 1.85
CA ALA A 285 -13.80 0.28 2.42
C ALA A 285 -12.28 0.21 2.23
N ASP A 286 -11.53 0.22 3.32
CA ASP A 286 -10.08 0.02 3.35
C ASP A 286 -9.75 -1.44 3.58
N ALA A 287 -9.42 -2.15 2.52
CA ALA A 287 -8.98 -3.54 2.51
C ALA A 287 -7.48 -3.66 2.17
N ALA A 288 -6.67 -2.67 2.53
CA ALA A 288 -5.28 -2.53 2.12
C ALA A 288 -4.45 -3.80 2.27
N TYR A 289 -4.64 -4.56 3.34
CA TYR A 289 -4.00 -5.86 3.55
C TYR A 289 -4.90 -7.04 3.16
N ALA A 290 -6.08 -7.12 3.79
CA ALA A 290 -6.93 -8.28 3.68
C ALA A 290 -7.59 -8.44 2.29
N GLY A 291 -7.67 -7.38 1.49
CA GLY A 291 -8.20 -7.44 0.14
C GLY A 291 -7.50 -8.47 -0.75
N SER A 292 -6.20 -8.72 -0.53
CA SER A 292 -5.49 -9.79 -1.25
C SER A 292 -6.05 -11.20 -0.95
N ALA A 293 -6.57 -11.42 0.25
CA ALA A 293 -7.15 -12.72 0.64
C ALA A 293 -8.46 -13.02 -0.07
N MET A 294 -9.18 -12.01 -0.56
CA MET A 294 -10.47 -12.16 -1.25
C MET A 294 -10.34 -12.88 -2.60
N ILE A 295 -9.11 -13.08 -3.10
CA ILE A 295 -8.86 -13.98 -4.23
C ILE A 295 -9.27 -15.43 -3.92
N CYS A 296 -9.29 -15.82 -2.63
CA CYS A 296 -9.77 -17.09 -2.11
C CYS A 296 -11.26 -16.96 -1.82
N PRO A 297 -12.15 -17.69 -2.52
CA PRO A 297 -13.61 -17.54 -2.38
C PRO A 297 -14.12 -17.72 -0.94
N GLU A 298 -13.46 -18.57 -0.15
CA GLU A 298 -13.81 -18.85 1.24
C GLU A 298 -13.60 -17.68 2.20
N PHE A 299 -12.80 -16.68 1.83
CA PHE A 299 -12.58 -15.50 2.68
C PHE A 299 -13.46 -14.31 2.29
N ARG A 300 -14.24 -14.40 1.21
CA ARG A 300 -15.06 -13.27 0.73
C ARG A 300 -16.19 -12.89 1.67
N GLU A 301 -16.61 -13.78 2.57
CA GLU A 301 -17.55 -13.44 3.64
C GLU A 301 -17.04 -12.35 4.58
N LEU A 302 -15.70 -12.17 4.70
CA LEU A 302 -15.07 -11.14 5.52
C LEU A 302 -15.29 -9.71 4.97
N GLN A 303 -15.75 -9.57 3.73
CA GLN A 303 -16.14 -8.30 3.13
C GLN A 303 -17.64 -8.25 2.77
N ASP A 304 -18.50 -8.99 3.51
CA ASP A 304 -19.94 -8.95 3.28
C ASP A 304 -20.48 -7.52 3.35
N GLY A 305 -21.22 -7.09 2.32
CA GLY A 305 -21.70 -5.72 2.18
C GLY A 305 -20.83 -4.84 1.27
N VAL A 306 -19.77 -5.37 0.66
CA VAL A 306 -18.88 -4.61 -0.23
C VAL A 306 -19.61 -3.98 -1.43
N GLU A 307 -20.74 -4.59 -1.84
CA GLU A 307 -21.60 -4.07 -2.91
C GLU A 307 -22.33 -2.77 -2.54
N LEU A 308 -22.29 -2.37 -1.27
CA LEU A 308 -23.00 -1.21 -0.73
C LEU A 308 -22.08 0.00 -0.49
N VAL A 309 -20.76 -0.15 -0.72
CA VAL A 309 -19.81 0.95 -0.49
C VAL A 309 -19.61 1.80 -1.76
N ASP A 310 -19.26 3.07 -1.57
CA ASP A 310 -18.97 4.00 -2.68
C ASP A 310 -17.56 3.82 -3.25
N SER A 311 -16.62 3.32 -2.43
CA SER A 311 -15.23 3.08 -2.85
C SER A 311 -14.56 1.99 -2.04
N TYR A 312 -13.57 1.34 -2.67
CA TYR A 312 -12.81 0.23 -2.09
C TYR A 312 -11.35 0.33 -2.49
N THR A 313 -10.45 0.04 -1.55
CA THR A 313 -9.02 -0.02 -1.85
C THR A 313 -8.37 -1.27 -1.30
N PHE A 314 -7.39 -1.83 -2.05
CA PHE A 314 -6.48 -2.85 -1.54
C PHE A 314 -5.09 -2.70 -2.15
N ASN A 315 -4.08 -3.29 -1.50
CA ASN A 315 -2.68 -3.16 -1.92
C ASN A 315 -2.12 -4.49 -2.43
N PRO A 316 -2.05 -4.74 -3.77
CA PRO A 316 -1.29 -5.86 -4.32
C PRO A 316 0.16 -5.89 -3.81
N HIS A 317 0.75 -4.72 -3.55
CA HIS A 317 2.12 -4.60 -3.04
C HIS A 317 2.31 -5.04 -1.57
N LYS A 318 1.24 -5.38 -0.86
CA LYS A 318 1.35 -5.99 0.48
C LYS A 318 1.41 -7.50 0.40
N TRP A 319 0.34 -8.14 -0.05
CA TRP A 319 0.21 -9.60 0.07
C TRP A 319 -0.17 -10.30 -1.24
N LEU A 320 0.18 -9.71 -2.40
CA LEU A 320 -0.08 -10.31 -3.72
C LEU A 320 1.17 -10.31 -4.63
N LEU A 321 2.35 -10.63 -4.09
CA LEU A 321 3.60 -10.86 -4.81
C LEU A 321 4.01 -9.72 -5.77
N THR A 322 3.49 -8.53 -5.55
CA THR A 322 3.72 -7.34 -6.40
C THR A 322 4.57 -6.34 -5.64
N ASN A 323 5.70 -5.91 -6.21
CA ASN A 323 6.57 -4.96 -5.54
C ASN A 323 5.93 -3.56 -5.39
N PHE A 324 6.32 -2.86 -4.33
CA PHE A 324 5.93 -1.50 -4.04
C PHE A 324 6.35 -0.56 -5.20
N ASP A 325 5.52 0.39 -5.73
CA ASP A 325 4.18 0.74 -5.27
C ASP A 325 3.10 0.22 -6.24
N CYS A 326 2.05 -0.36 -5.70
CA CYS A 326 0.87 -0.79 -6.45
C CYS A 326 -0.32 -0.93 -5.49
N SER A 327 -1.22 0.04 -5.50
CA SER A 327 -2.44 0.08 -4.71
C SER A 327 -3.62 0.26 -5.65
N VAL A 328 -4.66 -0.52 -5.51
CA VAL A 328 -5.84 -0.39 -6.38
C VAL A 328 -6.96 0.30 -5.64
N PHE A 329 -7.62 1.20 -6.34
CA PHE A 329 -8.78 1.93 -5.86
C PHE A 329 -9.93 1.83 -6.86
N TRP A 330 -11.09 1.37 -6.40
CA TRP A 330 -12.33 1.38 -7.17
C TRP A 330 -13.34 2.32 -6.57
N VAL A 331 -14.20 2.85 -7.43
CA VAL A 331 -15.37 3.65 -7.08
C VAL A 331 -16.61 3.04 -7.73
N ALA A 332 -17.74 3.08 -7.01
CA ALA A 332 -19.03 2.60 -7.52
C ALA A 332 -19.58 3.50 -8.65
N ASP A 333 -19.18 4.77 -8.66
CA ASP A 333 -19.53 5.76 -9.70
C ASP A 333 -18.30 6.62 -10.04
N ARG A 334 -17.66 6.29 -11.18
CA ARG A 334 -16.47 7.00 -11.66
C ARG A 334 -16.72 8.45 -12.06
N SER A 335 -17.99 8.81 -12.37
CA SER A 335 -18.30 10.19 -12.75
C SER A 335 -18.03 11.17 -11.64
N LYS A 336 -18.29 10.80 -10.39
CA LYS A 336 -18.02 11.62 -9.19
C LYS A 336 -16.53 11.86 -8.99
N LEU A 337 -15.71 10.83 -9.25
CA LEU A 337 -14.25 10.91 -9.18
C LEU A 337 -13.71 11.86 -10.25
N ILE A 338 -14.13 11.68 -11.49
CA ILE A 338 -13.72 12.49 -12.64
C ILE A 338 -14.17 13.95 -12.45
N GLU A 339 -15.41 14.20 -12.03
CA GLU A 339 -15.94 15.54 -11.76
C GLU A 339 -15.11 16.28 -10.71
N THR A 340 -14.63 15.56 -9.70
CA THR A 340 -13.81 16.14 -8.63
C THR A 340 -12.40 16.53 -9.10
N LEU A 341 -11.80 15.77 -10.02
CA LEU A 341 -10.39 15.88 -10.37
C LEU A 341 -10.12 16.51 -11.73
N SER A 342 -11.12 16.52 -12.63
CA SER A 342 -10.89 16.96 -14.01
C SER A 342 -10.66 18.46 -14.08
N ILE A 343 -9.49 18.84 -14.59
CA ILE A 343 -9.12 20.20 -14.98
C ILE A 343 -8.55 20.11 -16.39
N LEU A 344 -9.28 20.64 -17.38
CA LEU A 344 -8.95 20.55 -18.81
C LEU A 344 -8.31 21.83 -19.36
N PRO A 345 -7.04 22.12 -19.06
CA PRO A 345 -6.33 23.22 -19.70
C PRO A 345 -6.12 22.91 -21.21
N PRO A 346 -5.95 23.93 -22.07
CA PRO A 346 -5.90 23.75 -23.52
C PRO A 346 -4.83 22.75 -24.00
N TYR A 347 -3.69 22.65 -23.32
CA TYR A 347 -2.59 21.76 -23.70
C TYR A 347 -2.84 20.26 -23.37
N LEU A 348 -3.87 19.94 -22.57
CA LEU A 348 -4.26 18.56 -22.26
C LEU A 348 -5.43 18.05 -23.10
N ARG A 349 -6.04 18.88 -23.94
CA ARG A 349 -7.07 18.42 -24.88
C ARG A 349 -6.46 17.54 -25.94
N ASN A 350 -7.11 16.43 -26.27
CA ASN A 350 -6.64 15.46 -27.25
C ASN A 350 -7.78 15.03 -28.19
N GLU A 351 -7.41 14.35 -29.29
CA GLU A 351 -8.36 13.91 -30.33
C GLU A 351 -9.32 12.80 -29.83
N THR A 352 -9.00 12.14 -28.72
CA THR A 352 -9.82 11.07 -28.13
C THR A 352 -10.78 11.59 -27.06
N GLU A 353 -10.80 12.92 -26.79
CA GLU A 353 -11.70 13.54 -25.83
C GLU A 353 -13.16 13.24 -26.17
N GLY A 354 -13.90 12.69 -25.21
CA GLY A 354 -15.29 12.27 -25.39
C GLY A 354 -15.47 10.85 -25.96
N ASN A 355 -14.40 10.13 -26.27
CA ASN A 355 -14.48 8.70 -26.61
C ASN A 355 -14.54 7.88 -25.31
N PRO A 356 -15.65 7.18 -24.99
CA PRO A 356 -15.79 6.45 -23.74
C PRO A 356 -14.83 5.25 -23.60
N ALA A 357 -14.24 4.80 -24.72
CA ALA A 357 -13.22 3.73 -24.70
C ALA A 357 -11.80 4.25 -24.41
N ALA A 358 -11.58 5.56 -24.50
CA ALA A 358 -10.27 6.17 -24.26
C ALA A 358 -10.23 6.78 -22.85
N ILE A 359 -9.82 5.99 -21.88
CA ILE A 359 -9.71 6.44 -20.48
C ILE A 359 -8.47 7.32 -20.32
N ASP A 360 -8.68 8.52 -19.80
CA ASP A 360 -7.62 9.43 -19.41
C ASP A 360 -7.43 9.38 -17.88
N TYR A 361 -6.52 8.56 -17.42
CA TYR A 361 -6.29 8.33 -16.00
C TYR A 361 -5.78 9.56 -15.23
N ARG A 362 -5.33 10.62 -15.90
CA ARG A 362 -5.01 11.92 -15.29
C ARG A 362 -6.17 12.49 -14.46
N ASP A 363 -7.40 12.14 -14.81
CA ASP A 363 -8.63 12.60 -14.15
C ASP A 363 -9.13 11.61 -13.06
N TRP A 364 -8.32 10.56 -12.72
CA TRP A 364 -8.68 9.52 -11.75
C TRP A 364 -7.76 9.50 -10.53
N HIS A 365 -6.75 10.35 -10.49
CA HIS A 365 -5.80 10.46 -9.39
C HIS A 365 -5.20 11.87 -9.31
N VAL A 366 -4.52 12.20 -8.20
CA VAL A 366 -4.00 13.55 -7.97
C VAL A 366 -2.80 13.91 -8.86
N PRO A 367 -1.73 13.09 -8.99
CA PRO A 367 -0.59 13.43 -9.84
C PRO A 367 -0.95 13.37 -11.32
N LEU A 368 -0.44 14.31 -12.15
CA LEU A 368 -0.60 14.24 -13.59
C LEU A 368 0.20 13.08 -14.20
N GLY A 369 1.49 12.97 -13.84
CA GLY A 369 2.37 11.92 -14.34
C GLY A 369 2.10 10.58 -13.67
N ARG A 370 2.10 9.49 -14.49
CA ARG A 370 1.83 8.13 -14.01
C ARG A 370 2.85 7.14 -14.57
N ARG A 371 3.37 6.29 -13.70
CA ARG A 371 4.18 5.13 -14.08
C ARG A 371 3.28 4.03 -14.64
N PHE A 372 3.85 3.15 -15.45
CA PHE A 372 3.18 1.96 -15.97
C PHE A 372 3.09 0.84 -14.90
N ARG A 373 2.42 1.12 -13.77
CA ARG A 373 2.32 0.20 -12.62
C ARG A 373 1.58 -1.09 -12.95
N ALA A 374 0.62 -1.02 -13.87
CA ALA A 374 -0.15 -2.19 -14.29
C ALA A 374 0.71 -3.30 -14.88
N LEU A 375 1.88 -2.98 -15.48
CA LEU A 375 2.70 -3.97 -16.15
C LEU A 375 3.23 -5.04 -15.18
N LYS A 376 3.74 -4.66 -14.02
CA LYS A 376 4.21 -5.61 -13.01
C LYS A 376 3.07 -6.46 -12.43
N LEU A 377 1.90 -5.87 -12.21
CA LEU A 377 0.72 -6.60 -11.77
C LEU A 377 0.23 -7.60 -12.82
N TRP A 378 0.24 -7.20 -14.10
CA TRP A 378 -0.07 -8.08 -15.22
C TRP A 378 0.91 -9.27 -15.32
N PHE A 379 2.22 -9.03 -15.09
CA PHE A 379 3.23 -10.09 -15.01
C PHE A 379 2.91 -11.07 -13.89
N VAL A 380 2.60 -10.58 -12.69
CA VAL A 380 2.26 -11.39 -11.51
C VAL A 380 1.02 -12.24 -11.77
N LEU A 381 -0.09 -11.62 -12.20
CA LEU A 381 -1.35 -12.32 -12.43
C LEU A 381 -1.21 -13.41 -13.51
N ARG A 382 -0.44 -13.15 -14.58
CA ARG A 382 -0.23 -14.11 -15.65
C ARG A 382 0.77 -15.21 -15.33
N SER A 383 1.84 -14.88 -14.61
CA SER A 383 2.89 -15.84 -14.31
C SER A 383 2.49 -16.83 -13.22
N TYR A 384 1.89 -16.31 -12.14
CA TYR A 384 1.46 -17.19 -11.04
C TYR A 384 0.06 -17.80 -11.30
N GLY A 385 -0.82 -17.06 -11.96
CA GLY A 385 -2.23 -17.46 -12.09
C GLY A 385 -2.98 -17.41 -10.78
N ALA A 386 -4.29 -17.40 -10.85
CA ALA A 386 -5.13 -17.28 -9.65
C ALA A 386 -5.00 -18.47 -8.68
N GLU A 387 -4.76 -19.69 -9.18
CA GLU A 387 -4.62 -20.89 -8.36
C GLU A 387 -3.41 -20.84 -7.45
N ASN A 388 -2.22 -20.49 -7.99
CA ASN A 388 -1.02 -20.40 -7.18
C ASN A 388 -1.07 -19.21 -6.20
N LEU A 389 -1.67 -18.08 -6.60
CA LEU A 389 -1.89 -16.96 -5.69
C LEU A 389 -2.82 -17.35 -4.52
N ARG A 390 -3.86 -18.12 -4.77
CA ARG A 390 -4.72 -18.69 -3.71
C ARG A 390 -3.95 -19.65 -2.80
N THR A 391 -3.14 -20.52 -3.38
CA THR A 391 -2.31 -21.45 -2.63
C THR A 391 -1.34 -20.73 -1.71
N PHE A 392 -0.68 -19.67 -2.21
CA PHE A 392 0.21 -18.81 -1.44
C PHE A 392 -0.51 -18.18 -0.22
N ILE A 393 -1.67 -17.56 -0.43
CA ILE A 393 -2.47 -16.96 0.65
C ILE A 393 -2.92 -18.02 1.67
N ARG A 394 -3.46 -19.17 1.21
CA ARG A 394 -3.92 -20.25 2.08
C ARG A 394 -2.81 -20.82 2.95
N SER A 395 -1.61 -20.97 2.40
CA SER A 395 -0.45 -21.46 3.15
C SER A 395 -0.12 -20.53 4.32
N HIS A 396 -0.07 -19.23 4.09
CA HIS A 396 0.19 -18.25 5.14
C HIS A 396 -0.89 -18.26 6.22
N VAL A 397 -2.16 -18.38 5.84
CA VAL A 397 -3.28 -18.47 6.79
C VAL A 397 -3.17 -19.77 7.61
N ALA A 398 -2.85 -20.90 6.99
CA ALA A 398 -2.67 -22.16 7.69
C ALA A 398 -1.48 -22.14 8.67
N TRP A 399 -0.37 -21.51 8.30
CA TRP A 399 0.77 -21.35 9.20
C TRP A 399 0.46 -20.42 10.38
N ALA A 400 -0.33 -19.38 10.16
CA ALA A 400 -0.81 -18.51 11.24
C ALA A 400 -1.74 -19.27 12.21
N GLU A 401 -2.60 -20.15 11.71
CA GLU A 401 -3.47 -21.01 12.51
C GLU A 401 -2.63 -22.01 13.36
N ALA A 402 -1.60 -22.57 12.76
CA ALA A 402 -0.69 -23.44 13.49
C ALA A 402 0.07 -22.70 14.61
N LEU A 403 0.55 -21.48 14.35
CA LEU A 403 1.18 -20.63 15.36
C LEU A 403 0.19 -20.24 16.48
N GLU A 404 -1.02 -19.82 16.14
CA GLU A 404 -2.10 -19.53 17.09
C GLU A 404 -2.36 -20.72 18.02
N SER A 405 -2.44 -21.92 17.44
CA SER A 405 -2.67 -23.15 18.20
C SER A 405 -1.55 -23.42 19.22
N ARG A 406 -0.29 -23.17 18.86
CA ARG A 406 0.85 -23.29 19.78
C ARG A 406 0.77 -22.28 20.91
N ILE A 407 0.44 -21.01 20.61
CA ILE A 407 0.28 -19.94 21.61
C ILE A 407 -0.82 -20.27 22.60
N ILE A 408 -1.99 -20.74 22.15
CA ILE A 408 -3.11 -21.12 23.02
C ILE A 408 -2.75 -22.29 23.96
N ASN A 409 -1.91 -23.20 23.51
CA ASN A 409 -1.50 -24.37 24.30
C ASN A 409 -0.30 -24.09 25.25
N ASP A 410 0.27 -22.89 25.21
CA ASP A 410 1.36 -22.48 26.11
C ASP A 410 0.82 -21.59 27.24
N SER A 411 0.93 -22.05 28.48
CA SER A 411 0.42 -21.33 29.65
C SER A 411 1.12 -19.99 29.95
N ARG A 412 2.26 -19.72 29.32
CA ARG A 412 3.01 -18.46 29.45
C ARG A 412 2.45 -17.38 28.51
N LEU A 413 1.67 -17.77 27.50
CA LEU A 413 1.20 -16.90 26.42
C LEU A 413 -0.32 -16.87 26.37
N GLU A 414 -0.87 -15.79 25.82
CA GLU A 414 -2.29 -15.65 25.53
C GLU A 414 -2.51 -14.82 24.26
N LEU A 415 -3.63 -15.04 23.58
CA LEU A 415 -4.00 -14.21 22.43
C LEU A 415 -4.46 -12.82 22.93
N ALA A 416 -3.98 -11.77 22.28
CA ALA A 416 -4.39 -10.39 22.53
C ALA A 416 -5.60 -9.96 21.68
N ALA A 417 -5.84 -10.65 20.57
CA ALA A 417 -6.98 -10.44 19.70
C ALA A 417 -7.34 -11.77 18.98
N PRO A 418 -8.59 -11.97 18.56
CA PRO A 418 -8.95 -13.08 17.69
C PRO A 418 -8.12 -13.04 16.40
N ARG A 419 -7.54 -14.18 15.99
CA ARG A 419 -6.82 -14.26 14.74
C ARG A 419 -7.78 -14.10 13.56
N THR A 420 -7.41 -13.27 12.62
CA THR A 420 -8.07 -13.18 11.32
C THR A 420 -7.00 -13.25 10.23
N LEU A 421 -7.18 -14.15 9.26
CA LEU A 421 -6.23 -14.39 8.17
C LEU A 421 -4.85 -14.79 8.72
N ALA A 422 -3.78 -14.12 8.27
CA ALA A 422 -2.40 -14.49 8.58
C ALA A 422 -1.71 -13.55 9.58
N LEU A 423 -2.47 -12.81 10.41
CA LEU A 423 -1.95 -12.02 11.53
C LEU A 423 -2.30 -12.68 12.86
N VAL A 424 -1.29 -12.93 13.69
CA VAL A 424 -1.43 -13.42 15.06
C VAL A 424 -0.99 -12.32 16.02
N CYS A 425 -1.87 -11.97 16.97
CA CYS A 425 -1.60 -11.02 18.04
C CYS A 425 -1.58 -11.75 19.38
N PHE A 426 -0.46 -11.73 20.09
CA PHE A 426 -0.31 -12.44 21.35
C PHE A 426 0.52 -11.65 22.35
N ARG A 427 0.46 -12.07 23.63
CA ARG A 427 1.21 -11.44 24.71
C ARG A 427 1.65 -12.46 25.76
N HIS A 428 2.60 -12.07 26.58
CA HIS A 428 3.01 -12.85 27.75
C HIS A 428 1.99 -12.66 28.88
N THR A 429 1.62 -13.75 29.59
CA THR A 429 0.66 -13.72 30.71
C THR A 429 1.15 -12.95 31.93
N ASP A 430 2.48 -12.80 32.12
CA ASP A 430 3.08 -11.97 33.18
C ASP A 430 2.97 -10.46 32.92
N GLY A 431 2.34 -10.03 31.81
CA GLY A 431 1.96 -8.64 31.55
C GLY A 431 2.81 -7.91 30.52
N ASN A 432 2.71 -6.57 30.56
CA ASN A 432 3.25 -5.72 29.50
C ASN A 432 4.79 -5.74 29.41
N ASP A 433 5.49 -5.77 30.54
CA ASP A 433 6.96 -5.73 30.53
C ASP A 433 7.54 -7.03 30.00
N ALA A 434 7.03 -8.18 30.45
CA ALA A 434 7.42 -9.50 29.89
C ALA A 434 7.11 -9.62 28.41
N THR A 435 6.00 -9.01 27.94
CA THR A 435 5.66 -8.98 26.50
C THR A 435 6.66 -8.15 25.69
N ARG A 436 7.10 -6.99 26.22
CA ARG A 436 8.12 -6.16 25.56
C ARG A 436 9.48 -6.83 25.55
N GLU A 437 9.90 -7.43 26.68
CA GLU A 437 11.14 -8.17 26.77
C GLU A 437 11.17 -9.34 25.77
N LEU A 438 10.07 -10.07 25.62
CA LEU A 438 9.93 -11.13 24.63
C LEU A 438 10.07 -10.59 23.19
N ALA A 439 9.40 -9.48 22.86
CA ALA A 439 9.52 -8.86 21.54
C ALA A 439 10.95 -8.39 21.24
N ASP A 440 11.59 -7.76 22.23
CA ASP A 440 12.98 -7.28 22.11
C ASP A 440 13.96 -8.46 21.94
N ALA A 441 13.77 -9.57 22.65
CA ALA A 441 14.59 -10.77 22.52
C ALA A 441 14.44 -11.41 21.12
N ILE A 442 13.21 -11.50 20.60
CA ILE A 442 12.97 -11.99 19.23
C ILE A 442 13.67 -11.08 18.22
N ASN A 443 13.49 -9.77 18.33
CA ASN A 443 14.06 -8.80 17.39
C ASN A 443 15.60 -8.73 17.48
N ALA A 444 16.16 -8.93 18.67
CA ALA A 444 17.62 -8.98 18.87
C ALA A 444 18.28 -10.24 18.31
N SER A 445 17.52 -11.28 18.00
CA SER A 445 18.06 -12.52 17.40
C SER A 445 18.69 -12.30 16.01
N GLY A 446 18.24 -11.27 15.29
CA GLY A 446 18.62 -10.99 13.91
C GLY A 446 18.00 -11.92 12.86
N SER A 447 17.32 -13.01 13.27
CA SER A 447 16.69 -13.99 12.37
C SER A 447 15.20 -13.76 12.18
N ALA A 448 14.55 -13.00 13.08
CA ALA A 448 13.15 -12.62 12.97
C ALA A 448 12.93 -11.16 13.39
N TYR A 449 11.91 -10.54 12.81
CA TYR A 449 11.48 -9.19 13.19
C TYR A 449 9.95 -9.15 13.35
N VAL A 450 9.49 -8.81 14.55
CA VAL A 450 8.07 -8.69 14.93
C VAL A 450 7.74 -7.27 15.33
N THR A 451 6.44 -6.89 15.29
CA THR A 451 6.01 -5.55 15.69
C THR A 451 5.41 -5.58 17.10
N PRO A 452 6.02 -4.97 18.11
CA PRO A 452 5.32 -4.66 19.36
C PRO A 452 4.22 -3.62 19.12
N SER A 453 3.09 -3.77 19.78
CA SER A 453 1.95 -2.85 19.71
C SER A 453 1.30 -2.68 21.07
N VAL A 454 0.47 -1.64 21.21
CA VAL A 454 -0.29 -1.37 22.44
C VAL A 454 -1.70 -0.92 22.03
N THR A 455 -2.71 -1.48 22.68
CA THR A 455 -4.10 -1.03 22.57
C THR A 455 -4.71 -1.02 23.98
N ASP A 456 -5.33 0.10 24.35
CA ASP A 456 -5.95 0.29 25.67
C ASP A 456 -5.00 -0.08 26.85
N ASP A 457 -3.75 0.39 26.76
CA ASP A 457 -2.66 0.12 27.71
C ASP A 457 -2.21 -1.35 27.79
N VAL A 458 -2.67 -2.23 26.91
CA VAL A 458 -2.26 -3.63 26.82
C VAL A 458 -1.21 -3.79 25.73
N ALA A 459 0.01 -4.19 26.10
CA ALA A 459 1.08 -4.51 25.16
C ALA A 459 0.91 -5.92 24.61
N TYR A 460 1.19 -6.07 23.31
CA TYR A 460 1.18 -7.35 22.60
C TYR A 460 2.14 -7.34 21.40
N ILE A 461 2.44 -8.52 20.92
CA ILE A 461 3.31 -8.77 19.75
C ILE A 461 2.43 -9.12 18.57
N ARG A 462 2.69 -8.49 17.43
CA ARG A 462 2.06 -8.78 16.15
C ARG A 462 3.00 -9.59 15.27
N VAL A 463 2.51 -10.71 14.76
CA VAL A 463 3.20 -11.58 13.80
C VAL A 463 2.37 -11.63 12.53
N SER A 464 2.81 -10.94 11.49
CA SER A 464 2.17 -10.94 10.17
C SER A 464 2.90 -11.89 9.22
N ILE A 465 2.31 -13.05 8.96
CA ILE A 465 2.88 -14.04 8.04
C ILE A 465 2.46 -13.67 6.61
N GLY A 466 3.43 -13.28 5.77
CA GLY A 466 3.07 -12.77 4.44
C GLY A 466 4.25 -12.43 3.52
N SER A 467 5.50 -12.55 3.98
CA SER A 467 6.67 -12.32 3.12
C SER A 467 6.71 -13.34 1.98
N THR A 468 7.18 -12.91 0.82
CA THR A 468 7.27 -13.73 -0.41
C THR A 468 8.01 -15.05 -0.20
N TRP A 469 9.05 -15.04 0.63
CA TRP A 469 9.96 -16.18 0.84
C TRP A 469 9.68 -16.94 2.14
N THR A 470 8.66 -16.54 2.91
CA THR A 470 8.29 -17.29 4.12
C THR A 470 7.74 -18.66 3.74
N GLU A 471 8.25 -19.68 4.40
CA GLU A 471 7.82 -21.08 4.35
C GLU A 471 7.42 -21.55 5.75
N GLN A 472 6.80 -22.72 5.85
CA GLN A 472 6.38 -23.30 7.13
C GLN A 472 7.56 -23.39 8.12
N ARG A 473 8.75 -23.83 7.68
CA ARG A 473 9.95 -23.96 8.53
C ARG A 473 10.30 -22.63 9.23
N HIS A 474 10.16 -21.50 8.56
CA HIS A 474 10.47 -20.19 9.15
C HIS A 474 9.48 -19.80 10.25
N VAL A 475 8.22 -20.23 10.15
CA VAL A 475 7.23 -20.04 11.23
C VAL A 475 7.49 -21.00 12.40
N GLU A 476 8.02 -22.19 12.12
CA GLU A 476 8.50 -23.13 13.14
C GLU A 476 9.73 -22.58 13.87
N ASP A 477 10.70 -22.02 13.14
CA ASP A 477 11.88 -21.34 13.72
C ASP A 477 11.48 -20.13 14.58
N LEU A 478 10.46 -19.34 14.14
CA LEU A 478 9.91 -18.26 14.94
C LEU A 478 9.29 -18.79 16.25
N TRP A 479 8.57 -19.91 16.19
CA TRP A 479 8.02 -20.52 17.40
C TRP A 479 9.13 -20.94 18.37
N ASP A 480 10.22 -21.54 17.88
CA ASP A 480 11.35 -21.96 18.72
C ASP A 480 12.02 -20.74 19.40
N LEU A 481 12.08 -19.59 18.71
CA LEU A 481 12.51 -18.33 19.30
C LEU A 481 11.53 -17.84 20.40
N ILE A 482 10.24 -17.92 20.17
CA ILE A 482 9.22 -17.54 21.15
C ILE A 482 9.33 -18.45 22.38
N ASP A 483 9.35 -19.77 22.17
CA ASP A 483 9.39 -20.78 23.26
C ASP A 483 10.64 -20.62 24.14
N SER A 484 11.79 -20.44 23.52
CA SER A 484 13.07 -20.30 24.24
C SER A 484 13.17 -18.99 25.03
N ASN A 485 12.50 -17.92 24.60
CA ASN A 485 12.57 -16.61 25.25
C ASN A 485 11.37 -16.32 26.18
N ALA A 486 10.25 -17.00 26.06
CA ALA A 486 9.09 -16.82 26.93
C ALA A 486 9.31 -17.29 28.38
N GLY A 487 10.41 -17.96 28.70
CA GLY A 487 10.79 -18.39 30.04
C GLY A 487 11.88 -17.54 30.70
N LEU A 488 12.38 -16.51 30.05
CA LEU A 488 13.43 -15.63 30.59
C LEU A 488 12.84 -14.75 31.71
N LYS A 489 13.38 -14.88 32.94
CA LYS A 489 13.14 -14.01 34.10
C LYS A 489 14.36 -13.19 34.40
#